data_ca336bc0e0abdeb2e374813e19d33574
#
_entry.id   ca336bc0e0abdeb2e374813e19d33574
#
_cell.length_a   1.000
_cell.length_b   1.000
_cell.length_c   1.000
_cell.angle_alpha   90.00
_cell.angle_beta   90.00
_cell.angle_gamma   90.00
#
_symmetry.space_group_name_H-M   'P 1'
#
loop_
_entity.id
_entity.type
_entity.pdbx_description
1 polymer ?
#
loop_
_entity_poly.entity_id
_entity_poly.type
_entity_poly.pdbx_seq_one_letter_code
_entity_poly.pdbx_strand_id
1 'polypeptide(L)'
;MDLRKMYYFNATVKYQSFSRAAKALHISQPSLSNAIKTLELEINASLIERTTKQFQLTELGQQFYERSKSLIAQFEVMDTELKELAKGEQLEIRLGMIESANYWFSQVIIAYQKRYPQNQITLIDTLYNQTVRQALLDLNVHGVITNQHIVDHEIKSELLYTEPYVVVTKKDHPFAAKEKITLVDFTKEALIIGMPAFQTSAQILKAFEQEDVTPNIQYKIERFEMIKVLVEEGLGIAILPQHYVKHHLSECLLTSPVHSEFLNRNVYLSTMKDRTFPKSILELFELIKTMH
;
A
#
# COMPACT_ATOMS: atom_id res chain seq x y z
N MET A 1 33.25 -3.87 7.03
CA MET A 1 31.80 -3.74 7.27
C MET A 1 31.15 -5.05 6.85
N ASP A 2 30.23 -5.59 7.65
CA ASP A 2 29.50 -6.85 7.37
C ASP A 2 28.02 -6.72 7.76
N LEU A 3 27.19 -7.66 7.29
CA LEU A 3 25.75 -7.64 7.49
C LEU A 3 25.36 -7.73 8.98
N ARG A 4 26.15 -8.47 9.77
CA ARG A 4 25.90 -8.63 11.21
C ARG A 4 26.02 -7.31 11.97
N LYS A 5 26.99 -6.47 11.61
CA LYS A 5 27.16 -5.15 12.22
C LYS A 5 26.00 -4.22 11.83
N MET A 6 25.49 -4.34 10.58
CA MET A 6 24.30 -3.60 10.15
C MET A 6 23.05 -4.02 10.94
N TYR A 7 22.83 -5.33 11.16
CA TYR A 7 21.75 -5.82 12.03
C TYR A 7 21.85 -5.27 13.44
N TYR A 8 23.05 -5.26 14.01
CA TYR A 8 23.29 -4.76 15.36
C TYR A 8 23.00 -3.26 15.46
N PHE A 9 23.42 -2.49 14.47
CA PHE A 9 23.14 -1.07 14.40
C PHE A 9 21.63 -0.81 14.27
N ASN A 10 20.95 -1.47 13.34
CA ASN A 10 19.51 -1.31 13.14
C ASN A 10 18.68 -1.69 14.37
N ALA A 11 19.06 -2.76 15.07
CA ALA A 11 18.42 -3.11 16.33
C ALA A 11 18.66 -2.03 17.40
N THR A 12 19.87 -1.45 17.47
CA THR A 12 20.17 -0.39 18.43
C THR A 12 19.33 0.87 18.16
N VAL A 13 19.13 1.23 16.89
CA VAL A 13 18.26 2.34 16.48
C VAL A 13 16.80 2.03 16.81
N LYS A 14 16.31 0.85 16.46
CA LYS A 14 14.92 0.41 16.72
C LYS A 14 14.54 0.49 18.21
N TYR A 15 15.44 0.03 19.08
CA TYR A 15 15.19 0.01 20.52
C TYR A 15 15.60 1.29 21.24
N GLN A 16 16.30 2.21 20.56
CA GLN A 16 16.85 3.46 21.12
C GLN A 16 17.63 3.23 22.42
N SER A 17 18.28 2.06 22.58
CA SER A 17 18.98 1.63 23.79
C SER A 17 19.86 0.43 23.52
N PHE A 18 21.14 0.57 23.81
CA PHE A 18 22.11 -0.55 23.72
C PHE A 18 21.72 -1.76 24.58
N SER A 19 21.22 -1.52 25.80
CA SER A 19 20.86 -2.63 26.70
C SER A 19 19.62 -3.36 26.21
N ARG A 20 18.57 -2.65 25.73
CA ARG A 20 17.36 -3.26 25.17
C ARG A 20 17.66 -4.00 23.86
N ALA A 21 18.47 -3.40 23.00
CA ALA A 21 18.87 -4.02 21.74
C ALA A 21 19.70 -5.29 21.98
N ALA A 22 20.68 -5.26 22.89
CA ALA A 22 21.50 -6.40 23.25
C ALA A 22 20.65 -7.56 23.78
N LYS A 23 19.67 -7.27 24.66
CA LYS A 23 18.70 -8.27 25.15
C LYS A 23 17.89 -8.88 24.02
N ALA A 24 17.38 -8.06 23.10
CA ALA A 24 16.60 -8.53 21.94
C ALA A 24 17.44 -9.37 20.96
N LEU A 25 18.74 -9.10 20.85
CA LEU A 25 19.70 -9.83 20.02
C LEU A 25 20.33 -11.03 20.72
N HIS A 26 19.98 -11.30 22.00
CA HIS A 26 20.57 -12.35 22.82
C HIS A 26 22.08 -12.31 22.93
N ILE A 27 22.67 -11.10 23.05
CA ILE A 27 24.10 -10.86 23.22
C ILE A 27 24.36 -9.94 24.43
N SER A 28 25.63 -9.86 24.86
CA SER A 28 26.00 -8.93 25.91
C SER A 28 26.05 -7.48 25.38
N GLN A 29 25.66 -6.53 26.21
CA GLN A 29 25.71 -5.09 25.85
C GLN A 29 27.13 -4.62 25.48
N PRO A 30 28.23 -5.06 26.17
CA PRO A 30 29.59 -4.74 25.74
C PRO A 30 29.90 -5.26 24.33
N SER A 31 29.43 -6.47 23.97
CA SER A 31 29.65 -7.02 22.63
C SER A 31 28.94 -6.18 21.56
N LEU A 32 27.68 -5.77 21.81
CA LEU A 32 26.96 -4.88 20.93
C LEU A 32 27.65 -3.53 20.77
N SER A 33 28.04 -2.91 21.88
CA SER A 33 28.74 -1.61 21.88
C SER A 33 30.06 -1.67 21.11
N ASN A 34 30.83 -2.75 21.28
CA ASN A 34 32.06 -2.96 20.53
C ASN A 34 31.82 -3.14 19.02
N ALA A 35 30.78 -3.89 18.64
CA ALA A 35 30.45 -4.09 17.23
C ALA A 35 30.07 -2.76 16.54
N ILE A 36 29.27 -1.93 17.21
CA ILE A 36 28.92 -0.59 16.70
C ILE A 36 30.16 0.30 16.61
N LYS A 37 31.00 0.32 17.65
CA LYS A 37 32.24 1.09 17.63
C LYS A 37 33.18 0.65 16.49
N THR A 38 33.28 -0.65 16.24
CA THR A 38 34.06 -1.17 15.11
C THR A 38 33.47 -0.75 13.77
N LEU A 39 32.14 -0.74 13.64
CA LEU A 39 31.44 -0.25 12.44
C LEU A 39 31.76 1.24 12.19
N GLU A 40 31.68 2.08 13.23
CA GLU A 40 32.00 3.51 13.15
C GLU A 40 33.48 3.73 12.75
N LEU A 41 34.40 2.92 13.28
CA LEU A 41 35.82 2.97 12.89
C LEU A 41 36.03 2.57 11.41
N GLU A 42 35.35 1.52 10.93
CA GLU A 42 35.44 1.08 9.53
C GLU A 42 34.89 2.11 8.55
N ILE A 43 33.89 2.88 8.95
CA ILE A 43 33.30 3.98 8.16
C ILE A 43 34.12 5.27 8.33
N ASN A 44 34.98 5.32 9.35
CA ASN A 44 35.73 6.51 9.79
C ASN A 44 34.81 7.69 10.16
N ALA A 45 33.65 7.38 10.77
CA ALA A 45 32.69 8.39 11.22
C ALA A 45 31.78 7.85 12.33
N SER A 46 31.27 8.74 13.18
CA SER A 46 30.28 8.40 14.19
C SER A 46 28.89 8.34 13.57
N LEU A 47 28.15 7.28 13.88
CA LEU A 47 26.76 7.06 13.47
C LEU A 47 25.77 7.42 14.59
N ILE A 48 26.22 7.35 15.85
CA ILE A 48 25.42 7.64 17.05
C ILE A 48 26.06 8.79 17.80
N GLU A 49 25.28 9.79 18.16
CA GLU A 49 25.74 10.89 19.01
C GLU A 49 25.96 10.41 20.44
N ARG A 50 27.14 10.65 20.98
CA ARG A 50 27.52 10.29 22.35
C ARG A 50 27.12 11.37 23.34
N THR A 51 25.86 11.77 23.36
CA THR A 51 25.35 12.68 24.38
C THR A 51 24.81 11.91 25.58
N THR A 52 25.02 12.45 26.77
CA THR A 52 24.74 11.75 28.05
C THR A 52 23.27 11.60 28.41
N LYS A 53 22.32 12.10 27.60
CA LYS A 53 20.91 12.17 27.98
C LYS A 53 19.90 11.51 27.05
N GLN A 54 20.20 11.32 25.78
CA GLN A 54 19.26 10.70 24.82
C GLN A 54 20.01 9.97 23.71
N PHE A 55 19.42 8.88 23.22
CA PHE A 55 19.91 8.18 22.02
C PHE A 55 19.56 9.03 20.78
N GLN A 56 20.55 9.48 20.03
CA GLN A 56 20.38 10.25 18.80
C GLN A 56 21.32 9.74 17.72
N LEU A 57 20.87 9.77 16.48
CA LEU A 57 21.69 9.46 15.31
C LEU A 57 22.36 10.74 14.81
N THR A 58 23.57 10.61 14.28
CA THR A 58 24.16 11.66 13.43
C THR A 58 23.41 11.70 12.09
N GLU A 59 23.60 12.74 11.30
CA GLU A 59 23.07 12.82 9.93
C GLU A 59 23.51 11.61 9.08
N LEU A 60 24.81 11.26 9.18
CA LEU A 60 25.34 10.06 8.53
C LEU A 60 24.75 8.79 9.11
N GLY A 61 24.49 8.73 10.42
CA GLY A 61 23.81 7.63 11.08
C GLY A 61 22.40 7.40 10.56
N GLN A 62 21.65 8.47 10.32
CA GLN A 62 20.32 8.37 9.72
C GLN A 62 20.39 7.83 8.29
N GLN A 63 21.27 8.34 7.46
CA GLN A 63 21.48 7.84 6.09
C GLN A 63 21.94 6.38 6.08
N PHE A 64 22.84 6.01 6.98
CA PHE A 64 23.30 4.64 7.11
C PHE A 64 22.16 3.70 7.57
N TYR A 65 21.29 4.15 8.48
CA TYR A 65 20.13 3.39 8.94
C TYR A 65 19.20 3.04 7.79
N GLU A 66 18.81 4.04 6.99
CA GLU A 66 17.89 3.81 5.86
C GLU A 66 18.49 2.84 4.83
N ARG A 67 19.76 3.05 4.46
CA ARG A 67 20.45 2.19 3.49
C ARG A 67 20.69 0.77 4.01
N SER A 68 21.12 0.62 5.26
CA SER A 68 21.36 -0.70 5.86
C SER A 68 20.07 -1.48 6.08
N LYS A 69 18.97 -0.80 6.40
CA LYS A 69 17.63 -1.40 6.49
C LYS A 69 17.19 -2.00 5.15
N SER A 70 17.35 -1.26 4.06
CA SER A 70 17.05 -1.76 2.72
C SER A 70 17.94 -2.97 2.34
N LEU A 71 19.24 -2.90 2.59
CA LEU A 71 20.16 -4.00 2.29
C LEU A 71 19.85 -5.26 3.10
N ILE A 72 19.51 -5.12 4.37
CA ILE A 72 19.09 -6.24 5.22
C ILE A 72 17.81 -6.87 4.68
N ALA A 73 16.82 -6.06 4.31
CA ALA A 73 15.58 -6.57 3.73
C ALA A 73 15.83 -7.35 2.43
N GLN A 74 16.71 -6.87 1.55
CA GLN A 74 17.11 -7.56 0.33
C GLN A 74 17.79 -8.91 0.63
N PHE A 75 18.67 -8.93 1.63
CA PHE A 75 19.33 -10.18 2.04
C PHE A 75 18.33 -11.19 2.60
N GLU A 76 17.40 -10.78 3.45
CA GLU A 76 16.37 -11.64 4.04
C GLU A 76 15.45 -12.24 2.97
N VAL A 77 15.07 -11.44 1.98
CA VAL A 77 14.29 -11.92 0.83
C VAL A 77 15.07 -12.97 0.05
N MET A 78 16.30 -12.66 -0.32
CA MET A 78 17.17 -13.59 -1.06
C MET A 78 17.38 -14.91 -0.27
N ASP A 79 17.67 -14.82 1.01
CA ASP A 79 17.88 -15.99 1.88
C ASP A 79 16.61 -16.87 1.97
N THR A 80 15.45 -16.21 2.08
CA THR A 80 14.14 -16.89 2.11
C THR A 80 13.85 -17.56 0.76
N GLU A 81 13.94 -16.80 -0.34
CA GLU A 81 13.67 -17.32 -1.69
C GLU A 81 14.59 -18.50 -2.05
N LEU A 82 15.89 -18.42 -1.70
CA LEU A 82 16.83 -19.52 -1.94
C LEU A 82 16.51 -20.76 -1.11
N LYS A 83 16.11 -20.58 0.15
CA LYS A 83 15.72 -21.71 1.02
C LYS A 83 14.44 -22.39 0.52
N GLU A 84 13.47 -21.62 0.08
CA GLU A 84 12.22 -22.12 -0.49
C GLU A 84 12.46 -22.88 -1.79
N LEU A 85 13.27 -22.31 -2.71
CA LEU A 85 13.66 -22.97 -3.95
C LEU A 85 14.45 -24.28 -3.71
N ALA A 86 15.35 -24.28 -2.72
CA ALA A 86 16.17 -25.45 -2.41
C ALA A 86 15.37 -26.61 -1.82
N LYS A 87 14.28 -26.32 -1.11
CA LYS A 87 13.44 -27.33 -0.46
C LYS A 87 12.27 -27.80 -1.32
N GLY A 88 11.95 -27.11 -2.43
CA GLY A 88 10.73 -27.32 -3.21
C GLY A 88 9.47 -27.01 -2.41
N GLU A 89 9.59 -26.14 -1.40
CA GLU A 89 8.54 -25.81 -0.45
C GLU A 89 7.65 -24.66 -0.94
N GLN A 90 6.61 -24.45 -0.21
CA GLN A 90 5.58 -23.47 -0.30
C GLN A 90 6.13 -22.04 -0.29
N LEU A 91 5.86 -21.26 -1.35
CA LEU A 91 6.18 -19.83 -1.40
C LEU A 91 5.12 -19.02 -0.67
N GLU A 92 5.53 -18.07 0.17
CA GLU A 92 4.67 -17.02 0.68
C GLU A 92 4.74 -15.81 -0.25
N ILE A 93 3.67 -15.53 -0.98
CA ILE A 93 3.56 -14.38 -1.88
C ILE A 93 2.83 -13.26 -1.16
N ARG A 94 3.50 -12.13 -0.99
CA ARG A 94 2.94 -10.94 -0.35
C ARG A 94 2.59 -9.90 -1.39
N LEU A 95 1.34 -9.47 -1.43
CA LEU A 95 0.86 -8.42 -2.33
C LEU A 95 0.23 -7.29 -1.54
N GLY A 96 0.61 -6.07 -1.88
CA GLY A 96 -0.14 -4.88 -1.49
C GLY A 96 -1.34 -4.69 -2.40
N MET A 97 -2.50 -4.29 -1.85
CA MET A 97 -3.68 -4.12 -2.68
C MET A 97 -4.61 -3.03 -2.15
N ILE A 98 -5.22 -2.28 -3.09
CA ILE A 98 -6.32 -1.37 -2.78
C ILE A 98 -7.63 -2.15 -2.61
N GLU A 99 -8.50 -1.69 -1.72
CA GLU A 99 -9.77 -2.33 -1.37
C GLU A 99 -10.67 -2.60 -2.59
N SER A 100 -10.68 -1.71 -3.58
CA SER A 100 -11.50 -1.85 -4.79
C SER A 100 -11.08 -2.99 -5.73
N ALA A 101 -9.89 -3.54 -5.56
CA ALA A 101 -9.43 -4.69 -6.34
C ALA A 101 -9.89 -6.05 -5.77
N ASN A 102 -10.40 -6.09 -4.53
CA ASN A 102 -10.75 -7.30 -3.82
C ASN A 102 -11.65 -8.25 -4.62
N TYR A 103 -12.59 -7.69 -5.37
CA TYR A 103 -13.58 -8.49 -6.08
C TYR A 103 -12.97 -9.30 -7.24
N TRP A 104 -12.35 -8.63 -8.21
CA TRP A 104 -11.79 -9.33 -9.36
C TRP A 104 -10.54 -10.15 -8.98
N PHE A 105 -9.79 -9.70 -7.96
CA PHE A 105 -8.62 -10.41 -7.49
C PHE A 105 -8.94 -11.78 -6.88
N SER A 106 -10.14 -11.99 -6.35
CA SER A 106 -10.60 -13.32 -5.89
C SER A 106 -10.57 -14.35 -7.02
N GLN A 107 -10.91 -13.96 -8.24
CA GLN A 107 -10.86 -14.83 -9.43
C GLN A 107 -9.41 -15.14 -9.82
N VAL A 108 -8.49 -14.18 -9.66
CA VAL A 108 -7.05 -14.40 -9.84
C VAL A 108 -6.55 -15.45 -8.85
N ILE A 109 -6.92 -15.34 -7.57
CA ILE A 109 -6.54 -16.33 -6.55
C ILE A 109 -7.04 -17.72 -6.92
N ILE A 110 -8.31 -17.86 -7.32
CA ILE A 110 -8.90 -19.15 -7.73
C ILE A 110 -8.12 -19.75 -8.92
N ALA A 111 -7.79 -18.94 -9.91
CA ALA A 111 -7.04 -19.40 -11.09
C ALA A 111 -5.59 -19.80 -10.74
N TYR A 112 -4.97 -19.01 -9.85
CA TYR A 112 -3.61 -19.24 -9.39
C TYR A 112 -3.49 -20.51 -8.54
N GLN A 113 -4.36 -20.68 -7.57
CA GLN A 113 -4.38 -21.83 -6.64
C GLN A 113 -4.57 -23.18 -7.35
N LYS A 114 -5.24 -23.22 -8.51
CA LYS A 114 -5.35 -24.44 -9.31
C LYS A 114 -4.00 -24.92 -9.85
N ARG A 115 -3.03 -24.00 -10.06
CA ARG A 115 -1.70 -24.30 -10.57
C ARG A 115 -0.67 -24.47 -9.46
N TYR A 116 -0.84 -23.71 -8.38
CA TYR A 116 0.11 -23.63 -7.26
C TYR A 116 -0.63 -23.79 -5.91
N PRO A 117 -1.25 -24.94 -5.64
CA PRO A 117 -2.08 -25.14 -4.47
C PRO A 117 -1.33 -25.05 -3.15
N GLN A 118 0.00 -25.24 -3.18
CA GLN A 118 0.87 -25.18 -2.01
C GLN A 118 1.27 -23.75 -1.63
N ASN A 119 1.21 -22.78 -2.58
CA ASN A 119 1.67 -21.43 -2.30
C ASN A 119 0.66 -20.67 -1.43
N GLN A 120 1.18 -19.86 -0.51
CA GLN A 120 0.40 -18.94 0.32
C GLN A 120 0.37 -17.56 -0.32
N ILE A 121 -0.78 -16.89 -0.25
CA ILE A 121 -0.93 -15.50 -0.67
C ILE A 121 -1.31 -14.68 0.56
N THR A 122 -0.48 -13.71 0.91
CA THR A 122 -0.73 -12.73 1.96
C THR A 122 -1.07 -11.40 1.31
N LEU A 123 -2.28 -10.89 1.56
CA LEU A 123 -2.72 -9.58 1.09
C LEU A 123 -2.49 -8.55 2.18
N ILE A 124 -1.82 -7.47 1.85
CA ILE A 124 -1.44 -6.42 2.79
C ILE A 124 -2.10 -5.12 2.34
N ASP A 125 -2.86 -4.51 3.23
CA ASP A 125 -3.34 -3.16 3.01
C ASP A 125 -2.18 -2.18 3.16
N THR A 126 -1.81 -1.54 2.06
CA THR A 126 -0.68 -0.61 2.01
C THR A 126 -1.06 0.83 2.33
N LEU A 127 -2.35 1.10 2.61
CA LEU A 127 -2.87 2.46 2.77
C LEU A 127 -2.48 3.12 4.11
N TYR A 128 -2.15 2.34 5.15
CA TYR A 128 -2.13 2.86 6.53
C TYR A 128 -0.76 3.24 7.09
N ASN A 129 0.34 2.58 6.75
CA ASN A 129 1.60 2.76 7.50
C ASN A 129 2.86 2.91 6.64
N GLN A 130 2.79 2.64 5.38
CA GLN A 130 3.89 2.82 4.44
C GLN A 130 3.36 3.38 3.14
N THR A 131 4.07 4.30 2.56
CA THR A 131 3.79 4.63 1.16
C THR A 131 3.98 3.36 0.33
N VAL A 132 3.18 3.17 -0.72
CA VAL A 132 3.32 2.04 -1.66
C VAL A 132 4.76 1.89 -2.14
N ARG A 133 5.41 3.03 -2.40
CA ARG A 133 6.82 3.09 -2.77
C ARG A 133 7.71 2.44 -1.72
N GLN A 134 7.53 2.76 -0.44
CA GLN A 134 8.38 2.24 0.63
C GLN A 134 8.16 0.73 0.83
N ALA A 135 6.92 0.25 0.71
CA ALA A 135 6.63 -1.19 0.82
C ALA A 135 7.35 -2.02 -0.25
N LEU A 136 7.49 -1.48 -1.46
CA LEU A 136 8.25 -2.10 -2.54
C LEU A 136 9.76 -2.03 -2.30
N LEU A 137 10.29 -0.87 -1.93
CA LEU A 137 11.73 -0.67 -1.68
C LEU A 137 12.25 -1.48 -0.48
N ASP A 138 11.43 -1.61 0.56
CA ASP A 138 11.74 -2.46 1.73
C ASP A 138 11.53 -3.96 1.44
N LEU A 139 11.09 -4.32 0.22
CA LEU A 139 10.77 -5.68 -0.22
C LEU A 139 9.73 -6.40 0.66
N ASN A 140 8.91 -5.65 1.38
CA ASN A 140 7.84 -6.19 2.22
C ASN A 140 6.73 -6.85 1.39
N VAL A 141 6.67 -6.52 0.10
CA VAL A 141 5.72 -7.07 -0.88
C VAL A 141 6.43 -7.44 -2.18
N HIS A 142 5.88 -8.40 -2.92
CA HIS A 142 6.36 -8.77 -4.25
C HIS A 142 5.83 -7.81 -5.33
N GLY A 143 4.65 -7.28 -5.12
CA GLY A 143 4.01 -6.29 -5.98
C GLY A 143 2.87 -5.60 -5.26
N VAL A 144 2.41 -4.49 -5.82
CA VAL A 144 1.28 -3.71 -5.28
C VAL A 144 0.30 -3.36 -6.38
N ILE A 145 -0.97 -3.67 -6.16
CA ILE A 145 -2.09 -3.18 -6.98
C ILE A 145 -2.55 -1.86 -6.36
N THR A 146 -2.38 -0.77 -7.08
CA THR A 146 -2.59 0.58 -6.52
C THR A 146 -3.14 1.54 -7.57
N ASN A 147 -3.85 2.56 -7.12
CA ASN A 147 -4.25 3.68 -7.96
C ASN A 147 -3.21 4.82 -7.98
N GLN A 148 -2.00 4.56 -7.49
CA GLN A 148 -0.88 5.51 -7.52
C GLN A 148 0.08 5.15 -8.66
N HIS A 149 0.28 6.08 -9.59
CA HIS A 149 1.38 5.97 -10.53
C HIS A 149 2.68 6.36 -9.83
N ILE A 150 3.52 5.36 -9.54
CA ILE A 150 4.81 5.59 -8.86
C ILE A 150 5.86 5.92 -9.91
N VAL A 151 6.36 7.14 -9.85
CA VAL A 151 7.48 7.58 -10.68
C VAL A 151 8.77 7.37 -9.89
N ASP A 152 9.46 6.27 -10.15
CA ASP A 152 10.72 5.90 -9.49
C ASP A 152 11.62 5.11 -10.45
N HIS A 153 12.95 5.27 -10.30
CA HIS A 153 13.91 4.58 -11.17
C HIS A 153 14.01 3.07 -10.87
N GLU A 154 13.69 2.64 -9.66
CA GLU A 154 13.74 1.25 -9.21
C GLU A 154 12.39 0.53 -9.31
N ILE A 155 11.29 1.26 -9.53
CA ILE A 155 9.93 0.71 -9.56
C ILE A 155 9.38 0.76 -10.98
N LYS A 156 8.75 -0.34 -11.40
CA LYS A 156 7.97 -0.44 -12.63
C LYS A 156 6.50 -0.39 -12.27
N SER A 157 5.76 0.60 -12.80
CA SER A 157 4.30 0.69 -12.66
C SER A 157 3.66 0.42 -14.02
N GLU A 158 2.96 -0.69 -14.15
CA GLU A 158 2.24 -1.11 -15.36
C GLU A 158 0.74 -0.82 -15.19
N LEU A 159 0.16 -0.09 -16.13
CA LEU A 159 -1.27 0.18 -16.13
C LEU A 159 -2.04 -1.14 -16.30
N LEU A 160 -2.94 -1.45 -15.37
CA LEU A 160 -3.88 -2.54 -15.49
C LEU A 160 -5.15 -2.08 -16.20
N TYR A 161 -5.84 -1.12 -15.63
CA TYR A 161 -7.08 -0.58 -16.20
C TYR A 161 -7.33 0.86 -15.77
N THR A 162 -8.24 1.50 -16.49
CA THR A 162 -8.85 2.79 -16.11
C THR A 162 -10.31 2.55 -15.77
N GLU A 163 -10.78 3.12 -14.68
CA GLU A 163 -12.19 3.03 -14.27
C GLU A 163 -12.77 4.40 -13.93
N PRO A 164 -14.06 4.64 -14.21
CA PRO A 164 -14.75 5.83 -13.77
C PRO A 164 -15.14 5.73 -12.30
N TYR A 165 -15.41 6.88 -11.71
CA TYR A 165 -16.17 6.98 -10.47
C TYR A 165 -17.67 7.06 -10.77
N VAL A 166 -18.45 6.49 -9.88
CA VAL A 166 -19.92 6.52 -9.94
C VAL A 166 -20.48 7.09 -8.65
N VAL A 167 -21.65 7.75 -8.75
CA VAL A 167 -22.39 8.11 -7.54
C VAL A 167 -23.22 6.92 -7.06
N VAL A 168 -23.20 6.69 -5.76
CA VAL A 168 -24.01 5.69 -5.06
C VAL A 168 -25.10 6.41 -4.29
N THR A 169 -26.35 6.02 -4.52
CA THR A 169 -27.55 6.61 -3.90
C THR A 169 -28.53 5.50 -3.52
N LYS A 170 -29.54 5.84 -2.72
CA LYS A 170 -30.73 4.98 -2.60
C LYS A 170 -31.51 4.97 -3.92
N LYS A 171 -32.26 3.90 -4.18
CA LYS A 171 -33.06 3.77 -5.42
C LYS A 171 -34.15 4.83 -5.57
N ASP A 172 -34.67 5.36 -4.47
CA ASP A 172 -35.67 6.41 -4.41
C ASP A 172 -35.09 7.83 -4.48
N HIS A 173 -33.77 7.97 -4.55
CA HIS A 173 -33.09 9.27 -4.65
C HIS A 173 -33.38 9.95 -5.99
N PRO A 174 -33.52 11.29 -6.06
CA PRO A 174 -33.78 12.03 -7.31
C PRO A 174 -32.76 11.77 -8.41
N PHE A 175 -31.51 11.42 -8.07
CA PHE A 175 -30.48 11.08 -9.05
C PHE A 175 -30.78 9.80 -9.83
N ALA A 176 -31.62 8.91 -9.31
CA ALA A 176 -32.03 7.69 -10.01
C ALA A 176 -32.81 7.98 -11.32
N ALA A 177 -33.56 9.09 -11.35
CA ALA A 177 -34.33 9.53 -12.50
C ALA A 177 -33.60 10.58 -13.35
N LYS A 178 -32.39 10.99 -12.96
CA LYS A 178 -31.66 12.07 -13.62
C LYS A 178 -30.85 11.52 -14.79
N GLU A 179 -31.06 12.08 -15.98
CA GLU A 179 -30.40 11.66 -17.22
C GLU A 179 -28.90 11.95 -17.22
N LYS A 180 -28.49 13.07 -16.59
CA LYS A 180 -27.10 13.49 -16.51
C LYS A 180 -26.81 14.08 -15.14
N ILE A 181 -25.87 13.46 -14.41
CA ILE A 181 -25.37 13.91 -13.10
C ILE A 181 -24.00 14.53 -13.30
N THR A 182 -23.82 15.76 -12.80
CA THR A 182 -22.56 16.54 -12.85
C THR A 182 -22.11 16.90 -11.44
N LEU A 183 -20.87 17.38 -11.26
CA LEU A 183 -20.37 17.74 -9.93
C LEU A 183 -21.16 18.87 -9.26
N VAL A 184 -21.78 19.77 -10.04
CA VAL A 184 -22.63 20.84 -9.51
C VAL A 184 -23.83 20.29 -8.73
N ASP A 185 -24.34 19.12 -9.09
CA ASP A 185 -25.49 18.50 -8.42
C ASP A 185 -25.21 18.14 -6.97
N PHE A 186 -23.94 17.89 -6.64
CA PHE A 186 -23.52 17.51 -5.30
C PHE A 186 -23.46 18.68 -4.31
N THR A 187 -23.62 19.91 -4.76
CA THR A 187 -23.60 21.10 -3.88
C THR A 187 -24.75 21.12 -2.88
N LYS A 188 -25.88 20.49 -3.23
CA LYS A 188 -27.10 20.45 -2.41
C LYS A 188 -27.28 19.13 -1.64
N GLU A 189 -26.51 18.13 -2.01
CA GLU A 189 -26.60 16.79 -1.43
C GLU A 189 -25.59 16.62 -0.28
N ALA A 190 -25.97 15.86 0.73
CA ALA A 190 -25.03 15.46 1.79
C ALA A 190 -24.03 14.45 1.22
N LEU A 191 -22.78 14.87 0.98
CA LEU A 191 -21.75 14.00 0.44
C LEU A 191 -21.03 13.26 1.57
N ILE A 192 -20.97 11.94 1.43
CA ILE A 192 -20.16 11.03 2.24
C ILE A 192 -18.91 10.68 1.46
N ILE A 193 -17.72 10.96 2.00
CA ILE A 193 -16.46 10.77 1.32
C ILE A 193 -15.47 9.98 2.21
N GLY A 194 -14.49 9.34 1.61
CA GLY A 194 -13.36 8.77 2.34
C GLY A 194 -12.50 9.84 3.01
N MET A 195 -11.66 9.43 3.97
CA MET A 195 -10.70 10.35 4.59
C MET A 195 -9.83 11.04 3.52
N PRO A 196 -9.52 12.35 3.65
CA PRO A 196 -8.72 13.09 2.66
C PRO A 196 -7.30 12.54 2.43
N ALA A 197 -6.76 11.80 3.40
CA ALA A 197 -5.47 11.13 3.28
C ALA A 197 -5.49 9.99 2.23
N PHE A 198 -6.66 9.51 1.84
CA PHE A 198 -6.78 8.48 0.82
C PHE A 198 -6.77 9.09 -0.59
N GLN A 199 -6.00 8.48 -1.46
CA GLN A 199 -5.85 8.98 -2.82
C GLN A 199 -7.17 9.06 -3.59
N THR A 200 -8.09 8.10 -3.38
CA THR A 200 -9.43 8.14 -3.96
C THR A 200 -10.16 9.42 -3.60
N SER A 201 -10.15 9.79 -2.32
CA SER A 201 -10.80 11.01 -1.84
C SER A 201 -10.10 12.27 -2.33
N ALA A 202 -8.76 12.27 -2.35
CA ALA A 202 -7.98 13.36 -2.90
C ALA A 202 -8.27 13.60 -4.39
N GLN A 203 -8.42 12.53 -5.19
CA GLN A 203 -8.79 12.62 -6.61
C GLN A 203 -10.21 13.17 -6.79
N ILE A 204 -11.18 12.72 -6.00
CA ILE A 204 -12.57 13.23 -6.03
C ILE A 204 -12.59 14.72 -5.68
N LEU A 205 -11.93 15.11 -4.59
CA LEU A 205 -11.87 16.53 -4.18
C LEU A 205 -11.17 17.40 -5.22
N LYS A 206 -10.12 16.89 -5.85
CA LYS A 206 -9.44 17.58 -6.94
C LYS A 206 -10.34 17.77 -8.16
N ALA A 207 -11.20 16.81 -8.48
CA ALA A 207 -12.18 16.95 -9.56
C ALA A 207 -13.19 18.08 -9.27
N PHE A 208 -13.67 18.18 -8.04
CA PHE A 208 -14.52 19.30 -7.61
C PHE A 208 -13.80 20.65 -7.72
N GLU A 209 -12.55 20.72 -7.29
CA GLU A 209 -11.71 21.92 -7.40
C GLU A 209 -11.50 22.34 -8.87
N GLN A 210 -11.23 21.38 -9.77
CA GLN A 210 -11.00 21.63 -11.19
C GLN A 210 -12.25 22.14 -11.93
N GLU A 211 -13.44 21.81 -11.44
CA GLU A 211 -14.72 22.33 -11.97
C GLU A 211 -15.25 23.55 -11.18
N ASP A 212 -14.47 24.10 -10.25
CA ASP A 212 -14.85 25.23 -9.37
C ASP A 212 -16.16 24.98 -8.60
N VAL A 213 -16.33 23.74 -8.13
CA VAL A 213 -17.51 23.30 -7.38
C VAL A 213 -17.14 22.97 -5.95
N THR A 214 -17.88 23.51 -4.98
CA THR A 214 -17.69 23.17 -3.56
C THR A 214 -18.71 22.10 -3.14
N PRO A 215 -18.28 20.85 -2.83
CA PRO A 215 -19.20 19.81 -2.39
C PRO A 215 -19.66 20.05 -0.94
N ASN A 216 -20.88 19.63 -0.62
CA ASN A 216 -21.41 19.66 0.75
C ASN A 216 -21.01 18.39 1.50
N ILE A 217 -19.76 18.33 2.00
CA ILE A 217 -19.23 17.16 2.71
C ILE A 217 -19.79 17.13 4.14
N GLN A 218 -20.62 16.12 4.45
CA GLN A 218 -21.18 15.90 5.79
C GLN A 218 -20.40 14.87 6.58
N TYR A 219 -19.86 13.83 5.91
CA TYR A 219 -19.19 12.73 6.60
C TYR A 219 -17.87 12.40 5.90
N LYS A 220 -16.82 12.15 6.72
CA LYS A 220 -15.51 11.66 6.28
C LYS A 220 -15.25 10.31 6.93
N ILE A 221 -15.15 9.26 6.14
CA ILE A 221 -15.15 7.87 6.57
C ILE A 221 -13.87 7.18 6.15
N GLU A 222 -13.34 6.32 7.00
CA GLU A 222 -12.09 5.61 6.75
C GLU A 222 -12.27 4.40 5.81
N ARG A 223 -13.39 3.69 5.91
CA ARG A 223 -13.65 2.46 5.14
C ARG A 223 -14.83 2.60 4.18
N PHE A 224 -14.67 2.15 2.95
CA PHE A 224 -15.74 2.21 1.94
C PHE A 224 -17.00 1.43 2.34
N GLU A 225 -16.85 0.32 3.06
CA GLU A 225 -18.00 -0.45 3.56
C GLU A 225 -18.93 0.40 4.41
N MET A 226 -18.37 1.20 5.33
CA MET A 226 -19.18 2.10 6.16
C MET A 226 -19.83 3.21 5.34
N ILE A 227 -19.19 3.67 4.27
CA ILE A 227 -19.80 4.64 3.34
C ILE A 227 -21.09 4.09 2.76
N LYS A 228 -21.08 2.83 2.27
CA LYS A 228 -22.29 2.17 1.73
C LYS A 228 -23.41 2.10 2.76
N VAL A 229 -23.09 1.68 3.98
CA VAL A 229 -24.08 1.59 5.07
C VAL A 229 -24.74 2.95 5.32
N LEU A 230 -23.98 4.04 5.36
CA LEU A 230 -24.52 5.38 5.59
C LEU A 230 -25.41 5.84 4.41
N VAL A 231 -25.07 5.46 3.18
CA VAL A 231 -25.94 5.73 2.02
C VAL A 231 -27.23 4.91 2.10
N GLU A 232 -27.16 3.64 2.52
CA GLU A 232 -28.33 2.77 2.74
C GLU A 232 -29.30 3.34 3.79
N GLU A 233 -28.76 3.90 4.86
CA GLU A 233 -29.52 4.57 5.90
C GLU A 233 -30.07 5.96 5.49
N GLY A 234 -29.73 6.43 4.27
CA GLY A 234 -30.23 7.69 3.73
C GLY A 234 -29.56 8.93 4.30
N LEU A 235 -28.35 8.80 4.87
CA LEU A 235 -27.61 9.92 5.46
C LEU A 235 -26.90 10.78 4.41
N GLY A 236 -26.91 10.37 3.13
CA GLY A 236 -26.32 11.10 2.02
C GLY A 236 -26.04 10.23 0.82
N ILE A 237 -25.23 10.76 -0.08
CA ILE A 237 -24.77 10.09 -1.29
C ILE A 237 -23.24 9.96 -1.27
N ALA A 238 -22.68 9.06 -2.07
CA ALA A 238 -21.24 8.89 -2.13
C ALA A 238 -20.73 8.79 -3.57
N ILE A 239 -19.48 9.17 -3.81
CA ILE A 239 -18.76 8.92 -5.07
C ILE A 239 -17.75 7.83 -4.78
N LEU A 240 -17.85 6.70 -5.49
CA LEU A 240 -17.00 5.53 -5.30
C LEU A 240 -16.48 5.00 -6.65
N PRO A 241 -15.35 4.27 -6.65
CA PRO A 241 -14.87 3.61 -7.86
C PRO A 241 -15.85 2.57 -8.36
N GLN A 242 -16.04 2.49 -9.68
CA GLN A 242 -17.03 1.59 -10.27
C GLN A 242 -16.80 0.12 -9.93
N HIS A 243 -15.55 -0.36 -9.97
CA HIS A 243 -15.24 -1.76 -9.65
C HIS A 243 -15.55 -2.13 -8.21
N TYR A 244 -15.43 -1.17 -7.28
CA TYR A 244 -15.75 -1.41 -5.88
C TYR A 244 -17.25 -1.69 -5.66
N VAL A 245 -18.12 -1.00 -6.38
CA VAL A 245 -19.58 -1.08 -6.18
C VAL A 245 -20.25 -2.08 -7.09
N LYS A 246 -19.66 -2.43 -8.23
CA LYS A 246 -20.27 -3.28 -9.27
C LYS A 246 -20.84 -4.62 -8.75
N HIS A 247 -20.25 -5.18 -7.71
CA HIS A 247 -20.56 -6.52 -7.24
C HIS A 247 -21.01 -6.61 -5.77
N HIS A 248 -21.01 -5.48 -5.06
CA HIS A 248 -21.34 -5.41 -3.64
C HIS A 248 -22.37 -4.33 -3.30
N LEU A 249 -23.24 -4.03 -4.23
CA LEU A 249 -24.33 -3.11 -3.99
C LEU A 249 -25.52 -3.88 -3.41
N SER A 250 -26.06 -3.40 -2.29
CA SER A 250 -27.33 -3.96 -1.77
C SER A 250 -28.49 -3.59 -2.69
N GLU A 251 -29.56 -4.36 -2.59
CA GLU A 251 -30.75 -4.17 -3.44
C GLU A 251 -31.41 -2.79 -3.30
N CYS A 252 -31.17 -2.08 -2.20
CA CYS A 252 -31.74 -0.75 -1.96
C CYS A 252 -30.91 0.39 -2.55
N LEU A 253 -29.69 0.12 -3.03
CA LEU A 253 -28.81 1.11 -3.62
C LEU A 253 -28.83 1.09 -5.15
N LEU A 254 -28.43 2.19 -5.73
CA LEU A 254 -28.24 2.39 -7.17
C LEU A 254 -26.92 3.10 -7.43
N THR A 255 -26.28 2.78 -8.54
CA THR A 255 -25.16 3.55 -9.08
C THR A 255 -25.56 4.28 -10.33
N SER A 256 -25.11 5.51 -10.46
CA SER A 256 -25.27 6.30 -11.69
C SER A 256 -23.93 6.91 -12.10
N PRO A 257 -23.66 7.02 -13.41
CA PRO A 257 -22.43 7.66 -13.87
C PRO A 257 -22.43 9.15 -13.51
N VAL A 258 -21.25 9.66 -13.13
CA VAL A 258 -21.02 11.10 -12.94
C VAL A 258 -20.28 11.62 -14.16
N HIS A 259 -20.84 12.64 -14.79
CA HIS A 259 -20.24 13.27 -15.96
C HIS A 259 -19.24 14.34 -15.55
N SER A 260 -17.96 13.92 -15.49
CA SER A 260 -16.80 14.79 -15.28
C SER A 260 -15.59 14.16 -15.96
N GLU A 261 -14.81 14.95 -16.65
CA GLU A 261 -13.57 14.50 -17.30
C GLU A 261 -12.49 14.14 -16.26
N PHE A 262 -12.63 14.64 -15.04
CA PHE A 262 -11.65 14.47 -13.96
C PHE A 262 -11.96 13.29 -13.03
N LEU A 263 -13.13 12.66 -13.16
CA LEU A 263 -13.55 11.53 -12.32
C LEU A 263 -13.25 10.16 -12.96
N ASN A 264 -12.01 9.98 -13.34
CA ASN A 264 -11.46 8.68 -13.75
C ASN A 264 -10.20 8.40 -12.96
N ARG A 265 -9.93 7.13 -12.71
CA ARG A 265 -8.67 6.72 -12.09
C ARG A 265 -8.03 5.56 -12.85
N ASN A 266 -6.73 5.55 -12.82
CA ASN A 266 -5.92 4.44 -13.30
C ASN A 266 -5.57 3.51 -12.15
N VAL A 267 -5.52 2.22 -12.41
CA VAL A 267 -5.03 1.20 -11.47
C VAL A 267 -3.82 0.52 -12.09
N TYR A 268 -2.78 0.35 -11.30
CA TYR A 268 -1.47 -0.15 -11.72
C TYR A 268 -1.07 -1.37 -10.92
N LEU A 269 -0.30 -2.25 -11.55
CA LEU A 269 0.57 -3.21 -10.87
C LEU A 269 1.97 -2.59 -10.78
N SER A 270 2.45 -2.38 -9.58
CA SER A 270 3.79 -1.84 -9.32
C SER A 270 4.68 -2.91 -8.71
N THR A 271 5.88 -3.08 -9.26
CA THR A 271 6.89 -4.07 -8.83
C THR A 271 8.28 -3.46 -8.87
N MET A 272 9.24 -4.06 -8.16
CA MET A 272 10.65 -3.69 -8.30
C MET A 272 11.18 -4.12 -9.67
N LYS A 273 11.91 -3.22 -10.39
CA LYS A 273 12.43 -3.47 -11.74
C LYS A 273 13.46 -4.59 -11.80
N ASP A 274 14.41 -4.54 -10.90
CA ASP A 274 15.60 -5.41 -10.93
C ASP A 274 15.45 -6.64 -10.01
N ARG A 275 14.26 -6.85 -9.44
CA ARG A 275 13.97 -8.05 -8.65
C ARG A 275 13.64 -9.22 -9.57
N THR A 276 14.39 -10.30 -9.41
CA THR A 276 14.10 -11.58 -10.07
C THR A 276 13.03 -12.32 -9.27
N PHE A 277 11.97 -12.73 -9.94
CA PHE A 277 10.88 -13.46 -9.31
C PHE A 277 10.87 -14.93 -9.78
N PRO A 278 10.52 -15.88 -8.88
CA PRO A 278 10.19 -17.25 -9.26
C PRO A 278 9.08 -17.28 -10.33
N LYS A 279 9.09 -18.36 -11.14
CA LYS A 279 8.11 -18.53 -12.23
C LYS A 279 6.66 -18.42 -11.75
N SER A 280 6.36 -18.97 -10.56
CA SER A 280 5.03 -18.93 -9.97
C SER A 280 4.54 -17.50 -9.69
N ILE A 281 5.44 -16.61 -9.22
CA ILE A 281 5.10 -15.19 -8.98
C ILE A 281 4.90 -14.46 -10.30
N LEU A 282 5.74 -14.73 -11.32
CA LEU A 282 5.55 -14.15 -12.65
C LEU A 282 4.21 -14.55 -13.26
N GLU A 283 3.81 -15.81 -13.12
CA GLU A 283 2.50 -16.30 -13.59
C GLU A 283 1.34 -15.64 -12.82
N LEU A 284 1.50 -15.36 -11.52
CA LEU A 284 0.50 -14.59 -10.77
C LEU A 284 0.37 -13.16 -11.32
N PHE A 285 1.49 -12.49 -11.63
CA PHE A 285 1.46 -11.17 -12.24
C PHE A 285 0.79 -11.16 -13.62
N GLU A 286 1.01 -12.19 -14.43
CA GLU A 286 0.32 -12.33 -15.72
C GLU A 286 -1.20 -12.58 -15.55
N LEU A 287 -1.61 -13.37 -14.56
CA LEU A 287 -3.03 -13.52 -14.22
C LEU A 287 -3.64 -12.18 -13.77
N ILE A 288 -2.93 -11.42 -12.95
CA ILE A 288 -3.35 -10.07 -12.53
C ILE A 288 -3.57 -9.16 -13.75
N LYS A 289 -2.68 -9.20 -14.74
CA LYS A 289 -2.77 -8.36 -15.96
C LYS A 289 -3.89 -8.77 -16.91
N THR A 290 -4.38 -9.99 -16.83
CA THR A 290 -5.33 -10.52 -17.81
C THR A 290 -6.75 -10.71 -17.27
N MET A 291 -6.96 -10.65 -15.96
CA MET A 291 -8.22 -11.03 -15.31
C MET A 291 -8.93 -9.88 -14.56
N HIS A 292 -8.50 -8.63 -14.75
CA HIS A 292 -9.11 -7.45 -14.11
C HIS A 292 -10.34 -6.91 -14.83
#